data_df615210e1455fefa8c14a8f929570f6
#
_entry.id   df615210e1455fefa8c14a8f929570f6
#
_cell.length_a   1.000
_cell.length_b   1.000
_cell.length_c   1.000
_cell.angle_alpha   90.00
_cell.angle_beta   90.00
_cell.angle_gamma   90.00
#
_symmetry.space_group_name_H-M   'P 1'
#
loop_
_entity.id
_entity.type
_entity.pdbx_description
1 polymer ?
#
loop_
_entity_poly.entity_id
_entity_poly.type
_entity_poly.pdbx_seq_one_letter_code
_entity_poly.pdbx_strand_id
1 'polypeptide(L)'
;MKDKTASSQSEKQSPVLRGVLPALCVVLAVFAFAVQPPADLFRGFWRILISDAGLITDPAVTGGAGAALLNAALVLALSTALVYGMHLPVTGLTFACLFMMAGFSLLGKNILNILPVLLGGWLYARFQGEPFSKYVYQTLFATCLSPLVSFWLVHLPGAWRFAAMLGSGVAIGFFVPPVAGYTVRIHQGFDLYNVGFAAGFIGLGIASICKGLGVEFVTELRWGTEDHVVFLWLLRVILLGLFLAGVYLGCRKPKDYRPLLRHSGRSVADFILMDGAAPTLVNMALTGLIGHVYLLALSPFGVRLNGPLVCCVLSMTGFAAFGKHPKNVLPVMAGAVLAKSLLVAVPLTAPGSLLAVLFCTGLAPIAGQFGVFWGMVAGFLHMTIVQNTSILHGGMNLYNNGFAAGLVCVLLLPIIEAFRNHSKE
;
A
#
# COMPACT_ATOMS: atom_id res chain seq x y z
N MET A 1 -6.96 -23.74 22.54
CA MET A 1 -5.60 -24.27 22.32
C MET A 1 -4.80 -23.47 21.26
N LYS A 2 -5.42 -22.80 20.30
CA LYS A 2 -4.74 -21.97 19.26
C LYS A 2 -4.11 -20.66 19.80
N ASP A 3 -4.66 -20.05 20.85
CA ASP A 3 -4.14 -18.78 21.41
C ASP A 3 -2.80 -18.93 22.13
N LYS A 4 -2.50 -20.09 22.73
CA LYS A 4 -1.23 -20.32 23.42
C LYS A 4 -0.05 -20.46 22.49
N THR A 5 -0.27 -20.92 21.24
CA THR A 5 0.78 -21.06 20.22
C THR A 5 1.18 -19.71 19.62
N ALA A 6 0.22 -18.79 19.41
CA ALA A 6 0.51 -17.45 18.93
C ALA A 6 1.29 -16.60 19.96
N SER A 7 0.91 -16.67 21.24
CA SER A 7 1.64 -15.97 22.31
C SER A 7 3.08 -16.49 22.48
N SER A 8 3.30 -17.80 22.39
CA SER A 8 4.63 -18.39 22.49
C SER A 8 5.54 -18.09 21.29
N GLN A 9 4.98 -17.86 20.10
CA GLN A 9 5.75 -17.42 18.93
C GLN A 9 6.14 -15.92 19.01
N SER A 10 5.31 -15.08 19.59
CA SER A 10 5.61 -13.66 19.82
C SER A 10 6.79 -13.46 20.79
N GLU A 11 6.88 -14.29 21.85
CA GLU A 11 7.95 -14.19 22.84
C GLU A 11 9.35 -14.59 22.31
N LYS A 12 9.42 -15.35 21.21
CA LYS A 12 10.67 -15.84 20.61
C LYS A 12 11.18 -15.00 19.43
N GLN A 13 10.45 -13.95 19.03
CA GLN A 13 10.90 -13.14 17.90
C GLN A 13 12.11 -12.27 18.26
N SER A 14 13.05 -12.14 17.30
CA SER A 14 14.23 -11.29 17.43
C SER A 14 13.84 -9.85 17.80
N PRO A 15 14.47 -9.25 18.83
CA PRO A 15 14.28 -7.84 19.17
C PRO A 15 14.51 -6.91 17.98
N VAL A 16 15.46 -7.23 17.09
CA VAL A 16 15.73 -6.45 15.87
C VAL A 16 14.52 -6.45 14.96
N LEU A 17 13.89 -7.61 14.70
CA LEU A 17 12.70 -7.70 13.86
C LEU A 17 11.55 -6.85 14.42
N ARG A 18 11.32 -6.94 15.73
CA ARG A 18 10.30 -6.11 16.42
C ARG A 18 10.65 -4.62 16.45
N GLY A 19 11.94 -4.30 16.42
CA GLY A 19 12.45 -2.93 16.43
C GLY A 19 12.33 -2.19 15.08
N VAL A 20 12.19 -2.89 13.95
CA VAL A 20 12.19 -2.27 12.60
C VAL A 20 11.07 -1.25 12.44
N LEU A 21 9.85 -1.57 12.85
CA LEU A 21 8.69 -0.67 12.69
C LEU A 21 8.76 0.55 13.62
N PRO A 22 9.07 0.43 14.92
CA PRO A 22 9.38 1.58 15.76
C PRO A 22 10.53 2.43 15.24
N ALA A 23 11.61 1.81 14.73
CA ALA A 23 12.72 2.55 14.13
C ALA A 23 12.27 3.36 12.90
N LEU A 24 11.40 2.80 12.06
CA LEU A 24 10.81 3.53 10.94
C LEU A 24 9.99 4.73 11.40
N CYS A 25 9.20 4.60 12.49
CA CYS A 25 8.49 5.74 13.08
C CYS A 25 9.46 6.85 13.50
N VAL A 26 10.57 6.48 14.15
CA VAL A 26 11.60 7.43 14.57
C VAL A 26 12.27 8.09 13.37
N VAL A 27 12.63 7.33 12.34
CA VAL A 27 13.25 7.88 11.11
C VAL A 27 12.31 8.91 10.47
N LEU A 28 11.02 8.59 10.29
CA LEU A 28 10.05 9.54 9.73
C LEU A 28 9.91 10.80 10.58
N ALA A 29 9.86 10.67 11.92
CA ALA A 29 9.77 11.80 12.83
C ALA A 29 11.05 12.66 12.81
N VAL A 30 12.24 12.04 12.81
CA VAL A 30 13.52 12.78 12.73
C VAL A 30 13.60 13.59 11.43
N PHE A 31 13.26 12.98 10.29
CA PHE A 31 13.22 13.71 9.02
C PHE A 31 12.18 14.84 9.06
N ALA A 32 11.01 14.63 9.65
CA ALA A 32 9.97 15.66 9.77
C ALA A 32 10.50 16.93 10.45
N PHE A 33 11.13 16.79 11.63
CA PHE A 33 11.65 17.91 12.38
C PHE A 33 12.97 18.47 11.82
N ALA A 34 13.73 17.69 11.05
CA ALA A 34 14.96 18.14 10.41
C ALA A 34 14.71 19.06 9.20
N VAL A 35 13.57 18.89 8.50
CA VAL A 35 13.32 19.57 7.23
C VAL A 35 12.34 20.75 7.34
N GLN A 36 11.61 20.87 8.44
CA GLN A 36 10.61 21.93 8.60
C GLN A 36 10.62 22.48 10.04
N PRO A 37 10.66 23.81 10.22
CA PRO A 37 10.58 24.42 11.54
C PRO A 37 9.30 24.02 12.29
N PRO A 38 9.35 23.79 13.62
CA PRO A 38 8.22 23.24 14.37
C PRO A 38 6.91 24.02 14.21
N ALA A 39 6.94 25.35 14.21
CA ALA A 39 5.74 26.17 14.04
C ALA A 39 5.06 25.96 12.69
N ASP A 40 5.83 25.88 11.60
CA ASP A 40 5.31 25.65 10.25
C ASP A 40 4.91 24.18 10.05
N LEU A 41 5.63 23.25 10.68
CA LEU A 41 5.34 21.84 10.69
C LEU A 41 3.96 21.57 11.30
N PHE A 42 3.67 22.07 12.50
CA PHE A 42 2.36 21.86 13.13
C PHE A 42 1.23 22.59 12.42
N ARG A 43 1.49 23.78 11.84
CA ARG A 43 0.52 24.48 11.00
C ARG A 43 0.23 23.72 9.70
N GLY A 44 1.26 23.17 9.08
CA GLY A 44 1.17 22.32 7.90
C GLY A 44 0.45 21.01 8.19
N PHE A 45 0.76 20.37 9.30
CA PHE A 45 0.09 19.15 9.76
C PHE A 45 -1.42 19.39 9.95
N TRP A 46 -1.81 20.49 10.60
CA TRP A 46 -3.24 20.83 10.73
C TRP A 46 -3.93 21.00 9.36
N ARG A 47 -3.26 21.67 8.38
CA ARG A 47 -3.79 21.79 7.02
C ARG A 47 -4.00 20.44 6.36
N ILE A 48 -3.09 19.47 6.53
CA ILE A 48 -3.25 18.11 6.00
C ILE A 48 -4.49 17.43 6.59
N LEU A 49 -4.75 17.60 7.89
CA LEU A 49 -5.88 16.95 8.56
C LEU A 49 -7.24 17.41 8.03
N ILE A 50 -7.36 18.67 7.61
CA ILE A 50 -8.61 19.30 7.18
C ILE A 50 -8.68 19.54 5.67
N SER A 51 -7.82 18.91 4.87
CA SER A 51 -7.82 19.00 3.41
C SER A 51 -8.39 17.76 2.75
N ASP A 52 -8.75 17.92 1.46
CA ASP A 52 -9.08 16.79 0.60
C ASP A 52 -7.89 15.82 0.47
N ALA A 53 -8.24 14.54 0.31
CA ALA A 53 -7.30 13.44 0.31
C ALA A 53 -7.51 12.44 -0.84
N GLY A 54 -8.28 12.82 -1.87
CA GLY A 54 -8.54 11.97 -3.04
C GLY A 54 -7.30 11.74 -3.91
N LEU A 55 -7.41 10.84 -4.88
CA LEU A 55 -6.36 10.51 -5.84
C LEU A 55 -6.14 11.67 -6.84
N ILE A 56 -4.96 12.18 -7.05
CA ILE A 56 -3.67 11.92 -6.41
C ILE A 56 -3.32 13.17 -5.61
N THR A 57 -3.21 13.05 -4.29
CA THR A 57 -2.88 14.20 -3.43
C THR A 57 -1.55 13.96 -2.73
N ASP A 58 -0.56 14.82 -2.99
CA ASP A 58 0.69 14.86 -2.22
C ASP A 58 0.50 15.77 -0.99
N PRO A 59 0.53 15.23 0.24
CA PRO A 59 0.41 16.03 1.46
C PRO A 59 1.55 17.03 1.65
N ALA A 60 2.72 16.80 1.04
CA ALA A 60 3.83 17.75 1.10
C ALA A 60 3.50 19.08 0.40
N VAL A 61 2.71 19.05 -0.68
CA VAL A 61 2.18 20.26 -1.33
C VAL A 61 1.23 21.02 -0.40
N THR A 62 0.45 20.30 0.41
CA THR A 62 -0.56 20.89 1.30
C THR A 62 0.06 21.50 2.57
N GLY A 63 1.01 20.79 3.18
CA GLY A 63 1.52 21.13 4.51
C GLY A 63 3.04 21.28 4.60
N GLY A 64 3.78 20.95 3.55
CA GLY A 64 5.23 20.81 3.55
C GLY A 64 5.68 19.38 3.85
N ALA A 65 6.90 19.03 3.44
CA ALA A 65 7.45 17.69 3.59
C ALA A 65 7.53 17.25 5.05
N GLY A 66 7.94 18.13 5.96
CA GLY A 66 8.01 17.81 7.39
C GLY A 66 6.64 17.43 7.97
N ALA A 67 5.60 18.20 7.66
CA ALA A 67 4.24 17.93 8.11
C ALA A 67 3.69 16.60 7.53
N ALA A 68 3.98 16.30 6.26
CA ALA A 68 3.61 15.04 5.63
C ALA A 68 4.32 13.84 6.30
N LEU A 69 5.61 13.98 6.62
CA LEU A 69 6.39 12.97 7.32
C LEU A 69 5.94 12.78 8.77
N LEU A 70 5.58 13.84 9.47
CA LEU A 70 4.99 13.75 10.81
C LEU A 70 3.67 12.98 10.77
N ASN A 71 2.79 13.28 9.81
CA ASN A 71 1.55 12.54 9.61
C ASN A 71 1.84 11.05 9.38
N ALA A 72 2.79 10.71 8.52
CA ALA A 72 3.18 9.33 8.26
C ALA A 72 3.74 8.64 9.51
N ALA A 73 4.55 9.34 10.31
CA ALA A 73 5.07 8.83 11.58
C ALA A 73 3.95 8.52 12.58
N LEU A 74 2.98 9.43 12.74
CA LEU A 74 1.85 9.27 13.67
C LEU A 74 0.90 8.15 13.25
N VAL A 75 0.57 8.06 11.96
CA VAL A 75 -0.27 6.97 11.43
C VAL A 75 0.42 5.62 11.59
N LEU A 76 1.72 5.55 11.29
CA LEU A 76 2.51 4.32 11.51
C LEU A 76 2.61 3.98 12.98
N ALA A 77 2.86 4.95 13.86
CA ALA A 77 2.95 4.75 15.30
C ALA A 77 1.64 4.21 15.89
N LEU A 78 0.48 4.80 15.52
CA LEU A 78 -0.82 4.31 15.92
C LEU A 78 -1.06 2.87 15.44
N SER A 79 -0.78 2.61 14.18
CA SER A 79 -0.98 1.27 13.58
C SER A 79 -0.06 0.22 14.22
N THR A 80 1.19 0.59 14.51
CA THR A 80 2.15 -0.27 15.22
C THR A 80 1.70 -0.53 16.65
N ALA A 81 1.25 0.51 17.36
CA ALA A 81 0.74 0.38 18.71
C ALA A 81 -0.50 -0.53 18.80
N LEU A 82 -1.41 -0.45 17.83
CA LEU A 82 -2.56 -1.36 17.72
C LEU A 82 -2.13 -2.82 17.56
N VAL A 83 -1.23 -3.11 16.61
CA VAL A 83 -0.76 -4.48 16.34
C VAL A 83 0.03 -5.03 17.54
N TYR A 84 0.93 -4.25 18.11
CA TYR A 84 1.77 -4.67 19.24
C TYR A 84 0.98 -4.76 20.55
N GLY A 85 0.05 -3.85 20.77
CA GLY A 85 -0.85 -3.87 21.94
C GLY A 85 -1.79 -5.08 21.96
N MET A 86 -2.11 -5.63 20.78
CA MET A 86 -2.85 -6.90 20.68
C MET A 86 -1.94 -8.14 20.76
N HIS A 87 -0.65 -7.96 21.03
CA HIS A 87 0.35 -9.03 21.14
C HIS A 87 0.45 -9.91 19.86
N LEU A 88 0.16 -9.34 18.69
CA LEU A 88 0.27 -10.06 17.43
C LEU A 88 1.74 -10.27 17.05
N PRO A 89 2.09 -11.43 16.47
CA PRO A 89 3.44 -11.66 15.98
C PRO A 89 3.72 -10.75 14.78
N VAL A 90 4.97 -10.29 14.67
CA VAL A 90 5.44 -9.54 13.51
C VAL A 90 5.71 -10.52 12.38
N THR A 91 4.89 -10.47 11.34
CA THR A 91 4.95 -11.36 10.16
C THR A 91 5.15 -10.53 8.88
N GLY A 92 5.24 -11.19 7.74
CA GLY A 92 5.28 -10.53 6.44
C GLY A 92 4.04 -9.67 6.20
N LEU A 93 2.86 -10.14 6.62
CA LEU A 93 1.63 -9.37 6.55
C LEU A 93 1.69 -8.09 7.41
N THR A 94 2.33 -8.15 8.59
CA THR A 94 2.55 -6.98 9.44
C THR A 94 3.36 -5.92 8.72
N PHE A 95 4.47 -6.32 8.09
CA PHE A 95 5.30 -5.39 7.31
C PHE A 95 4.54 -4.85 6.10
N ALA A 96 3.86 -5.68 5.32
CA ALA A 96 3.06 -5.25 4.19
C ALA A 96 2.03 -4.19 4.62
N CYS A 97 1.28 -4.45 5.69
CA CYS A 97 0.25 -3.56 6.18
C CYS A 97 0.83 -2.22 6.68
N LEU A 98 1.84 -2.28 7.57
CA LEU A 98 2.33 -1.08 8.24
C LEU A 98 3.18 -0.19 7.32
N PHE A 99 3.92 -0.76 6.36
CA PHE A 99 4.56 0.01 5.29
C PHE A 99 3.52 0.69 4.36
N MET A 100 2.37 0.04 4.11
CA MET A 100 1.25 0.68 3.40
C MET A 100 0.62 1.79 4.23
N MET A 101 0.50 1.64 5.55
CA MET A 101 0.01 2.72 6.42
C MET A 101 0.94 3.94 6.36
N ALA A 102 2.24 3.75 6.50
CA ALA A 102 3.24 4.81 6.37
C ALA A 102 3.24 5.44 4.97
N GLY A 103 3.31 4.61 3.92
CA GLY A 103 3.38 5.08 2.54
C GLY A 103 2.15 5.89 2.13
N PHE A 104 0.96 5.35 2.33
CA PHE A 104 -0.27 6.03 1.94
C PHE A 104 -0.64 7.24 2.82
N SER A 105 0.06 7.44 3.93
CA SER A 105 0.01 8.71 4.65
C SER A 105 0.75 9.85 3.91
N LEU A 106 1.56 9.49 2.91
CA LEU A 106 2.17 10.41 1.94
C LEU A 106 1.35 10.49 0.63
N LEU A 107 0.12 9.94 0.61
CA LEU A 107 -0.77 9.94 -0.55
C LEU A 107 -2.26 10.16 -0.19
N GLY A 108 -2.60 10.59 1.01
CA GLY A 108 -3.97 10.95 1.38
C GLY A 108 -4.49 10.41 2.71
N LYS A 109 -3.90 9.35 3.31
CA LYS A 109 -4.27 8.96 4.66
C LYS A 109 -3.72 9.98 5.67
N ASN A 110 -4.52 10.29 6.68
CA ASN A 110 -4.05 11.06 7.83
C ASN A 110 -4.63 10.50 9.13
N ILE A 111 -4.07 10.94 10.26
CA ILE A 111 -4.46 10.41 11.57
C ILE A 111 -5.94 10.63 11.88
N LEU A 112 -6.56 11.68 11.34
CA LEU A 112 -7.97 11.99 11.58
C LEU A 112 -8.89 11.12 10.73
N ASN A 113 -8.60 10.97 9.41
CA ASN A 113 -9.49 10.30 8.48
C ASN A 113 -9.50 8.77 8.60
N ILE A 114 -8.48 8.18 9.23
CA ILE A 114 -8.45 6.72 9.46
C ILE A 114 -9.24 6.30 10.70
N LEU A 115 -9.43 7.16 11.71
CA LEU A 115 -10.04 6.78 12.99
C LEU A 115 -11.47 6.24 12.85
N PRO A 116 -12.40 6.88 12.10
CA PRO A 116 -13.74 6.34 11.92
C PRO A 116 -13.74 4.95 11.26
N VAL A 117 -12.79 4.70 10.33
CA VAL A 117 -12.65 3.38 9.68
C VAL A 117 -12.18 2.33 10.68
N LEU A 118 -11.25 2.67 11.56
CA LEU A 118 -10.79 1.76 12.63
C LEU A 118 -11.93 1.42 13.59
N LEU A 119 -12.76 2.39 13.96
CA LEU A 119 -13.96 2.18 14.77
C LEU A 119 -14.93 1.22 14.05
N GLY A 120 -15.16 1.41 12.75
CA GLY A 120 -16.04 0.53 11.96
C GLY A 120 -15.56 -0.93 11.93
N GLY A 121 -14.26 -1.17 11.76
CA GLY A 121 -13.70 -2.52 11.81
C GLY A 121 -13.77 -3.15 13.20
N TRP A 122 -13.61 -2.35 14.25
CA TRP A 122 -13.82 -2.82 15.62
C TRP A 122 -15.28 -3.19 15.86
N LEU A 123 -16.24 -2.39 15.40
CA LEU A 123 -17.67 -2.70 15.45
C LEU A 123 -18.00 -3.97 14.67
N TYR A 124 -17.40 -4.18 13.50
CA TYR A 124 -17.56 -5.42 12.73
C TYR A 124 -17.08 -6.64 13.52
N ALA A 125 -15.91 -6.56 14.15
CA ALA A 125 -15.41 -7.64 15.00
C ALA A 125 -16.38 -7.97 16.14
N ARG A 126 -16.91 -6.92 16.81
CA ARG A 126 -17.94 -7.09 17.86
C ARG A 126 -19.23 -7.71 17.35
N PHE A 127 -19.68 -7.30 16.16
CA PHE A 127 -20.86 -7.85 15.52
C PHE A 127 -20.67 -9.35 15.19
N GLN A 128 -19.45 -9.77 14.79
CA GLN A 128 -19.12 -11.16 14.53
C GLN A 128 -18.86 -11.99 15.81
N GLY A 129 -18.87 -11.38 17.00
CA GLY A 129 -18.50 -12.05 18.25
C GLY A 129 -17.04 -12.47 18.34
N GLU A 130 -16.15 -11.83 17.56
CA GLU A 130 -14.75 -12.19 17.42
C GLU A 130 -13.84 -11.08 17.97
N PRO A 131 -12.58 -11.40 18.37
CA PRO A 131 -11.63 -10.39 18.80
C PRO A 131 -11.20 -9.53 17.62
N PHE A 132 -10.97 -8.22 17.85
CA PHE A 132 -10.54 -7.27 16.81
C PHE A 132 -9.20 -7.66 16.16
N SER A 133 -8.34 -8.36 16.89
CA SER A 133 -7.06 -8.89 16.36
C SER A 133 -7.20 -9.74 15.09
N LYS A 134 -8.38 -10.37 14.89
CA LYS A 134 -8.68 -11.16 13.67
C LYS A 134 -8.88 -10.28 12.43
N TYR A 135 -9.32 -9.03 12.63
CA TYR A 135 -9.72 -8.12 11.55
C TYR A 135 -8.83 -6.87 11.44
N VAL A 136 -7.86 -6.69 12.32
CA VAL A 136 -7.07 -5.45 12.41
C VAL A 136 -6.35 -5.11 11.11
N TYR A 137 -5.75 -6.09 10.43
CA TYR A 137 -5.03 -5.85 9.17
C TYR A 137 -6.01 -5.47 8.04
N GLN A 138 -7.15 -6.18 7.90
CA GLN A 138 -8.17 -5.80 6.91
C GLN A 138 -8.71 -4.40 7.17
N THR A 139 -8.91 -4.04 8.45
CA THR A 139 -9.38 -2.72 8.85
C THR A 139 -8.33 -1.62 8.56
N LEU A 140 -7.05 -1.87 8.86
CA LEU A 140 -5.97 -0.94 8.52
C LEU A 140 -5.87 -0.75 7.00
N PHE A 141 -5.98 -1.81 6.21
CA PHE A 141 -6.04 -1.70 4.76
C PHE A 141 -7.31 -0.98 4.28
N ALA A 142 -8.49 -1.19 4.93
CA ALA A 142 -9.75 -0.53 4.57
C ALA A 142 -9.69 1.00 4.67
N THR A 143 -8.73 1.54 5.43
CA THR A 143 -8.44 2.99 5.44
C THR A 143 -8.03 3.56 4.08
N CYS A 144 -7.88 2.74 3.03
CA CYS A 144 -7.71 3.22 1.66
C CYS A 144 -8.90 4.03 1.13
N LEU A 145 -10.08 3.88 1.73
CA LEU A 145 -11.27 4.70 1.44
C LEU A 145 -11.41 5.93 2.36
N SER A 146 -10.41 6.22 3.19
CA SER A 146 -10.42 7.40 4.07
C SER A 146 -10.53 8.76 3.34
N PRO A 147 -10.21 8.92 2.05
CA PRO A 147 -10.54 10.15 1.33
C PRO A 147 -12.02 10.52 1.39
N LEU A 148 -12.93 9.55 1.43
CA LEU A 148 -14.35 9.82 1.62
C LEU A 148 -14.65 10.49 2.97
N VAL A 149 -13.93 10.12 4.02
CA VAL A 149 -14.03 10.74 5.34
C VAL A 149 -13.58 12.21 5.29
N SER A 150 -12.44 12.48 4.63
CA SER A 150 -11.95 13.84 4.41
C SER A 150 -12.88 14.67 3.52
N PHE A 151 -13.45 14.07 2.48
CA PHE A 151 -14.39 14.73 1.58
C PHE A 151 -15.59 15.33 2.33
N TRP A 152 -16.21 14.55 3.21
CA TRP A 152 -17.35 15.04 4.01
C TRP A 152 -16.94 16.16 4.97
N LEU A 153 -15.75 16.05 5.57
CA LEU A 153 -15.23 17.08 6.47
C LEU A 153 -15.06 18.43 5.77
N VAL A 154 -14.62 18.41 4.51
CA VAL A 154 -14.30 19.62 3.72
C VAL A 154 -15.55 20.20 3.02
N HIS A 155 -16.38 19.35 2.43
CA HIS A 155 -17.41 19.79 1.49
C HIS A 155 -18.82 19.91 2.09
N LEU A 156 -19.09 19.31 3.27
CA LEU A 156 -20.38 19.47 3.92
C LEU A 156 -20.37 20.65 4.91
N PRO A 157 -21.42 21.48 4.90
CA PRO A 157 -21.54 22.58 5.87
C PRO A 157 -22.05 22.13 7.24
N GLY A 158 -21.77 22.93 8.25
CA GLY A 158 -22.33 22.77 9.60
C GLY A 158 -21.93 21.48 10.34
N ALA A 159 -22.78 21.03 11.25
CA ALA A 159 -22.52 19.84 12.07
C ALA A 159 -22.66 18.52 11.27
N TRP A 160 -23.39 18.52 10.17
CA TRP A 160 -23.61 17.33 9.32
C TRP A 160 -22.33 16.74 8.77
N ARG A 161 -21.29 17.57 8.54
CA ARG A 161 -19.96 17.09 8.11
C ARG A 161 -19.36 16.05 9.07
N PHE A 162 -19.52 16.24 10.39
CA PHE A 162 -18.98 15.30 11.38
C PHE A 162 -19.78 13.99 11.41
N ALA A 163 -21.12 14.08 11.26
CA ALA A 163 -21.97 12.90 11.17
C ALA A 163 -21.67 12.07 9.91
N ALA A 164 -21.51 12.71 8.75
CA ALA A 164 -21.18 12.04 7.49
C ALA A 164 -19.75 11.46 7.52
N MET A 165 -18.78 12.21 8.05
CA MET A 165 -17.41 11.77 8.26
C MET A 165 -17.38 10.50 9.14
N LEU A 166 -18.03 10.52 10.30
CA LEU A 166 -18.06 9.39 11.20
C LEU A 166 -18.83 8.22 10.60
N GLY A 167 -20.03 8.45 10.08
CA GLY A 167 -20.91 7.43 9.53
C GLY A 167 -20.29 6.72 8.32
N SER A 168 -19.72 7.46 7.38
CA SER A 168 -19.06 6.88 6.20
C SER A 168 -17.81 6.07 6.59
N GLY A 169 -16.97 6.60 7.49
CA GLY A 169 -15.80 5.87 7.95
C GLY A 169 -16.15 4.59 8.68
N VAL A 170 -17.16 4.63 9.58
CA VAL A 170 -17.68 3.44 10.26
C VAL A 170 -18.24 2.43 9.26
N ALA A 171 -19.01 2.87 8.27
CA ALA A 171 -19.54 1.99 7.23
C ALA A 171 -18.41 1.34 6.41
N ILE A 172 -17.37 2.07 6.01
CA ILE A 172 -16.19 1.54 5.33
C ILE A 172 -15.53 0.44 6.16
N GLY A 173 -15.21 0.75 7.43
CA GLY A 173 -14.54 -0.22 8.31
C GLY A 173 -15.38 -1.46 8.59
N PHE A 174 -16.70 -1.33 8.59
CA PHE A 174 -17.64 -2.44 8.83
C PHE A 174 -17.81 -3.33 7.59
N PHE A 175 -17.92 -2.77 6.40
CA PHE A 175 -18.24 -3.53 5.19
C PHE A 175 -17.03 -4.03 4.40
N VAL A 176 -15.85 -3.40 4.50
CA VAL A 176 -14.67 -3.84 3.75
C VAL A 176 -14.18 -5.24 4.17
N PRO A 177 -14.09 -5.61 5.46
CA PRO A 177 -13.61 -6.95 5.85
C PRO A 177 -14.36 -8.12 5.22
N PRO A 178 -15.71 -8.19 5.23
CA PRO A 178 -16.43 -9.30 4.61
C PRO A 178 -16.25 -9.33 3.08
N VAL A 179 -16.23 -8.18 2.41
CA VAL A 179 -16.00 -8.11 0.95
C VAL A 179 -14.58 -8.55 0.61
N ALA A 180 -13.57 -8.13 1.39
CA ALA A 180 -12.19 -8.57 1.20
C ALA A 180 -12.03 -10.09 1.40
N GLY A 181 -12.77 -10.69 2.32
CA GLY A 181 -12.81 -12.15 2.51
C GLY A 181 -13.40 -12.91 1.31
N TYR A 182 -14.30 -12.26 0.56
CA TYR A 182 -14.86 -12.82 -0.67
C TYR A 182 -13.96 -12.63 -1.89
N THR A 183 -13.41 -11.42 -2.07
CA THR A 183 -12.60 -11.07 -3.26
C THR A 183 -11.32 -11.90 -3.37
N VAL A 184 -10.72 -12.33 -2.25
CA VAL A 184 -9.55 -13.21 -2.29
C VAL A 184 -9.81 -14.54 -3.02
N ARG A 185 -11.05 -15.02 -3.01
CA ARG A 185 -11.45 -16.24 -3.75
C ARG A 185 -11.53 -15.98 -5.24
N ILE A 186 -11.92 -14.77 -5.66
CA ILE A 186 -12.05 -14.38 -7.06
C ILE A 186 -10.68 -14.34 -7.73
N HIS A 187 -9.73 -13.63 -7.16
CA HIS A 187 -8.38 -13.53 -7.72
C HIS A 187 -7.42 -14.64 -7.24
N GLN A 188 -7.91 -15.59 -6.45
CA GLN A 188 -7.21 -16.81 -6.03
C GLN A 188 -5.82 -16.55 -5.38
N GLY A 189 -5.62 -15.38 -4.77
CA GLY A 189 -4.33 -14.98 -4.17
C GLY A 189 -3.30 -14.41 -5.14
N PHE A 190 -3.64 -14.17 -6.41
CA PHE A 190 -2.73 -13.57 -7.40
C PHE A 190 -2.68 -12.05 -7.37
N ASP A 191 -3.67 -11.39 -6.76
CA ASP A 191 -3.59 -9.97 -6.41
C ASP A 191 -3.19 -9.80 -4.95
N LEU A 192 -1.97 -9.30 -4.71
CA LEU A 192 -1.48 -9.02 -3.36
C LEU A 192 -2.21 -7.84 -2.69
N TYR A 193 -2.89 -7.02 -3.46
CA TYR A 193 -3.63 -5.85 -3.01
C TYR A 193 -5.14 -6.12 -2.85
N ASN A 194 -5.51 -7.33 -2.43
CA ASN A 194 -6.88 -7.81 -2.27
C ASN A 194 -7.85 -6.78 -1.68
N VAL A 195 -7.45 -6.07 -0.60
CA VAL A 195 -8.34 -5.06 0.02
C VAL A 195 -8.56 -3.88 -0.91
N GLY A 196 -7.61 -3.54 -1.78
CA GLY A 196 -7.79 -2.54 -2.84
C GLY A 196 -8.85 -2.97 -3.86
N PHE A 197 -8.88 -4.26 -4.21
CA PHE A 197 -9.91 -4.83 -5.07
C PHE A 197 -11.30 -4.76 -4.42
N ALA A 198 -11.42 -5.18 -3.17
CA ALA A 198 -12.66 -5.07 -2.39
C ALA A 198 -13.13 -3.61 -2.24
N ALA A 199 -12.20 -2.72 -1.89
CA ALA A 199 -12.47 -1.30 -1.72
C ALA A 199 -12.91 -0.60 -3.02
N GLY A 200 -12.43 -1.08 -4.18
CA GLY A 200 -12.87 -0.60 -5.47
C GLY A 200 -14.37 -0.82 -5.69
N PHE A 201 -14.89 -2.00 -5.37
CA PHE A 201 -16.34 -2.27 -5.46
C PHE A 201 -17.15 -1.46 -4.46
N ILE A 202 -16.69 -1.34 -3.21
CA ILE A 202 -17.37 -0.53 -2.19
C ILE A 202 -17.35 0.94 -2.61
N GLY A 203 -16.21 1.44 -3.07
CA GLY A 203 -16.07 2.81 -3.56
C GLY A 203 -16.96 3.11 -4.77
N LEU A 204 -17.07 2.16 -5.72
CA LEU A 204 -18.01 2.25 -6.85
C LEU A 204 -19.46 2.33 -6.35
N GLY A 205 -19.86 1.48 -5.42
CA GLY A 205 -21.22 1.50 -4.84
C GLY A 205 -21.52 2.83 -4.15
N ILE A 206 -20.59 3.33 -3.32
CA ILE A 206 -20.74 4.61 -2.63
C ILE A 206 -20.80 5.76 -3.63
N ALA A 207 -19.90 5.80 -4.62
CA ALA A 207 -19.90 6.84 -5.64
C ALA A 207 -21.18 6.86 -6.47
N SER A 208 -21.72 5.68 -6.79
CA SER A 208 -23.00 5.54 -7.51
C SER A 208 -24.17 6.06 -6.69
N ILE A 209 -24.24 5.75 -5.40
CA ILE A 209 -25.28 6.26 -4.50
C ILE A 209 -25.17 7.79 -4.36
N CYS A 210 -23.97 8.30 -4.11
CA CYS A 210 -23.73 9.73 -3.98
C CYS A 210 -24.11 10.49 -5.25
N LYS A 211 -23.75 9.96 -6.42
CA LYS A 211 -24.14 10.54 -7.71
C LYS A 211 -25.66 10.55 -7.90
N GLY A 212 -26.35 9.49 -7.48
CA GLY A 212 -27.83 9.44 -7.48
C GLY A 212 -28.47 10.47 -6.54
N LEU A 213 -27.75 10.92 -5.50
CA LEU A 213 -28.14 11.98 -4.58
C LEU A 213 -27.67 13.38 -5.02
N GLY A 214 -27.07 13.51 -6.21
CA GLY A 214 -26.55 14.79 -6.73
C GLY A 214 -25.17 15.20 -6.15
N VAL A 215 -24.45 14.28 -5.50
CA VAL A 215 -23.10 14.53 -4.99
C VAL A 215 -22.08 13.90 -5.94
N GLU A 216 -21.24 14.71 -6.54
CA GLU A 216 -20.12 14.25 -7.36
C GLU A 216 -18.80 14.44 -6.63
N PHE A 217 -17.94 13.41 -6.67
CA PHE A 217 -16.60 13.49 -6.15
C PHE A 217 -15.68 14.11 -7.20
N VAL A 218 -15.08 15.24 -6.85
CA VAL A 218 -14.09 15.92 -7.68
C VAL A 218 -12.74 15.81 -6.94
N THR A 219 -11.73 15.28 -7.61
CA THR A 219 -10.38 15.17 -7.07
C THR A 219 -9.45 16.09 -7.86
N GLU A 220 -8.57 16.78 -7.16
CA GLU A 220 -7.54 17.63 -7.72
C GLU A 220 -6.19 16.91 -7.69
N LEU A 221 -5.45 16.93 -8.81
CA LEU A 221 -4.09 16.45 -8.85
C LEU A 221 -3.17 17.42 -8.11
N ARG A 222 -2.62 16.99 -6.97
CA ARG A 222 -1.57 17.70 -6.24
C ARG A 222 -0.28 16.88 -6.30
N TRP A 223 0.72 17.40 -7.02
CA TRP A 223 1.96 16.69 -7.31
C TRP A 223 3.17 17.57 -7.01
N GLY A 224 3.87 17.29 -5.91
CA GLY A 224 5.06 18.03 -5.48
C GLY A 224 6.31 17.64 -6.25
N THR A 225 7.25 18.57 -6.36
CA THR A 225 8.57 18.35 -6.97
C THR A 225 9.72 18.97 -6.18
N GLU A 226 9.41 19.82 -5.22
CA GLU A 226 10.40 20.66 -4.50
C GLU A 226 11.20 19.86 -3.48
N ASP A 227 10.57 18.92 -2.79
CA ASP A 227 11.16 18.15 -1.68
C ASP A 227 11.94 16.90 -2.12
N HIS A 228 12.36 16.83 -3.40
CA HIS A 228 13.03 15.67 -3.98
C HIS A 228 14.20 15.15 -3.15
N VAL A 229 15.06 16.03 -2.67
CA VAL A 229 16.27 15.66 -1.91
C VAL A 229 15.91 15.03 -0.56
N VAL A 230 14.88 15.53 0.10
CA VAL A 230 14.38 15.00 1.38
C VAL A 230 13.92 13.56 1.19
N PHE A 231 13.05 13.32 0.21
CA PHE A 231 12.50 12.00 -0.09
C PHE A 231 13.55 11.03 -0.63
N LEU A 232 14.55 11.54 -1.36
CA LEU A 232 15.70 10.76 -1.83
C LEU A 232 16.50 10.17 -0.66
N TRP A 233 16.86 10.99 0.32
CA TRP A 233 17.62 10.55 1.47
C TRP A 233 16.79 9.69 2.41
N LEU A 234 15.51 10.00 2.59
CA LEU A 234 14.59 9.18 3.38
C LEU A 234 14.56 7.74 2.87
N LEU A 235 14.32 7.54 1.56
CA LEU A 235 14.30 6.19 0.98
C LEU A 235 15.64 5.48 1.13
N ARG A 236 16.76 6.17 0.90
CA ARG A 236 18.11 5.58 1.05
C ARG A 236 18.35 5.10 2.48
N VAL A 237 17.99 5.90 3.48
CA VAL A 237 18.14 5.54 4.90
C VAL A 237 17.28 4.33 5.25
N ILE A 238 16.03 4.29 4.81
CA ILE A 238 15.11 3.18 5.07
C ILE A 238 15.63 1.88 4.41
N LEU A 239 15.96 1.92 3.12
CA LEU A 239 16.40 0.74 2.38
C LEU A 239 17.74 0.22 2.88
N LEU A 240 18.69 1.11 3.17
CA LEU A 240 19.98 0.73 3.76
C LEU A 240 19.80 0.14 5.16
N GLY A 241 18.94 0.73 6.00
CA GLY A 241 18.64 0.23 7.34
C GLY A 241 18.07 -1.19 7.31
N LEU A 242 17.12 -1.47 6.42
CA LEU A 242 16.55 -2.81 6.21
C LEU A 242 17.61 -3.81 5.73
N PHE A 243 18.45 -3.42 4.79
CA PHE A 243 19.53 -4.26 4.28
C PHE A 243 20.51 -4.63 5.39
N LEU A 244 20.99 -3.62 6.14
CA LEU A 244 21.92 -3.83 7.24
C LEU A 244 21.31 -4.68 8.36
N ALA A 245 20.04 -4.50 8.70
CA ALA A 245 19.33 -5.32 9.66
C ALA A 245 19.25 -6.79 9.20
N GLY A 246 18.97 -7.05 7.93
CA GLY A 246 18.95 -8.39 7.37
C GLY A 246 20.33 -9.06 7.36
N VAL A 247 21.37 -8.31 7.03
CA VAL A 247 22.78 -8.80 7.11
C VAL A 247 23.18 -9.08 8.56
N TYR A 248 22.81 -8.21 9.49
CA TYR A 248 23.06 -8.39 10.92
C TYR A 248 22.40 -9.66 11.47
N LEU A 249 21.15 -9.93 11.05
CA LEU A 249 20.39 -11.12 11.45
C LEU A 249 20.89 -12.43 10.78
N GLY A 250 21.82 -12.36 9.83
CA GLY A 250 22.51 -13.54 9.31
C GLY A 250 22.44 -13.78 7.80
N CYS A 251 21.72 -12.96 7.01
CA CYS A 251 21.72 -13.05 5.54
C CYS A 251 22.99 -12.40 4.96
N ARG A 252 24.14 -13.09 5.09
CA ARG A 252 25.47 -12.54 4.74
C ARG A 252 25.99 -12.98 3.38
N LYS A 253 25.42 -14.05 2.81
CA LYS A 253 25.86 -14.62 1.54
C LYS A 253 24.68 -14.77 0.58
N PRO A 254 24.90 -14.71 -0.74
CA PRO A 254 23.83 -14.90 -1.71
C PRO A 254 23.05 -16.22 -1.55
N LYS A 255 23.71 -17.28 -1.06
CA LYS A 255 23.05 -18.57 -0.79
C LYS A 255 21.96 -18.48 0.28
N ASP A 256 22.08 -17.56 1.22
CA ASP A 256 21.12 -17.37 2.31
C ASP A 256 19.84 -16.71 1.83
N TYR A 257 19.90 -15.98 0.71
CA TYR A 257 18.79 -15.26 0.08
C TYR A 257 18.12 -16.02 -1.06
N ARG A 258 18.87 -16.84 -1.82
CA ARG A 258 18.37 -17.54 -3.03
C ARG A 258 17.11 -18.39 -2.82
N PRO A 259 16.89 -19.08 -1.69
CA PRO A 259 15.66 -19.86 -1.47
C PRO A 259 14.39 -19.01 -1.60
N LEU A 260 14.38 -17.79 -1.03
CA LEU A 260 13.26 -16.87 -1.09
C LEU A 260 12.83 -16.56 -2.54
N LEU A 261 13.77 -16.43 -3.47
CA LEU A 261 13.51 -16.14 -4.89
C LEU A 261 12.83 -17.28 -5.66
N ARG A 262 12.61 -18.44 -5.04
CA ARG A 262 11.95 -19.61 -5.66
C ARG A 262 10.45 -19.62 -5.42
N HIS A 263 9.96 -18.86 -4.45
CA HIS A 263 8.54 -18.79 -4.16
C HIS A 263 7.78 -18.07 -5.29
N SER A 264 6.57 -18.51 -5.58
CA SER A 264 5.72 -17.80 -6.54
C SER A 264 5.25 -16.44 -6.03
N GLY A 265 5.19 -16.27 -4.71
CA GLY A 265 4.65 -15.09 -4.06
C GLY A 265 3.12 -15.02 -4.01
N ARG A 266 2.41 -16.07 -4.48
CA ARG A 266 0.94 -16.15 -4.39
C ARG A 266 0.50 -16.12 -2.93
N SER A 267 -0.50 -15.33 -2.58
CA SER A 267 -1.05 -15.25 -1.22
C SER A 267 -1.59 -16.61 -0.74
N VAL A 268 -1.21 -17.08 0.45
CA VAL A 268 -0.50 -16.39 1.53
C VAL A 268 0.99 -16.78 1.48
N ALA A 269 1.87 -15.89 0.97
CA ALA A 269 3.31 -16.13 0.93
C ALA A 269 4.00 -15.19 1.92
N ASP A 270 4.02 -15.57 3.20
CA ASP A 270 4.67 -14.83 4.28
C ASP A 270 6.14 -15.26 4.40
N PHE A 271 7.06 -14.45 3.87
CA PHE A 271 8.47 -14.81 3.81
C PHE A 271 9.16 -14.81 5.19
N ILE A 272 8.63 -14.08 6.19
CA ILE A 272 9.16 -14.18 7.57
C ILE A 272 8.88 -15.56 8.14
N LEU A 273 7.69 -16.11 7.87
CA LEU A 273 7.33 -17.44 8.35
C LEU A 273 7.98 -18.56 7.52
N MET A 274 8.23 -18.34 6.22
CA MET A 274 8.75 -19.35 5.29
C MET A 274 10.27 -19.41 5.28
N ASP A 275 10.94 -18.24 5.24
CA ASP A 275 12.40 -18.14 5.04
C ASP A 275 13.11 -17.49 6.23
N GLY A 276 12.35 -16.88 7.16
CA GLY A 276 12.89 -16.17 8.32
C GLY A 276 13.13 -14.68 8.09
N ALA A 277 13.42 -13.97 9.17
CA ALA A 277 13.55 -12.51 9.17
C ALA A 277 14.74 -12.00 8.34
N ALA A 278 15.89 -12.66 8.40
CA ALA A 278 17.11 -12.19 7.77
C ALA A 278 17.01 -12.04 6.25
N PRO A 279 16.69 -13.11 5.47
CA PRO A 279 16.52 -12.98 4.03
C PRO A 279 15.33 -12.10 3.65
N THR A 280 14.28 -12.05 4.47
CA THR A 280 13.10 -11.20 4.21
C THR A 280 13.45 -9.72 4.27
N LEU A 281 14.19 -9.25 5.28
CA LEU A 281 14.62 -7.85 5.38
C LEU A 281 15.54 -7.44 4.22
N VAL A 282 16.45 -8.34 3.80
CA VAL A 282 17.25 -8.12 2.59
C VAL A 282 16.37 -8.02 1.36
N ASN A 283 15.37 -8.91 1.22
CA ASN A 283 14.41 -8.88 0.12
C ASN A 283 13.60 -7.57 0.08
N MET A 284 13.16 -7.09 1.24
CA MET A 284 12.47 -5.81 1.36
C MET A 284 13.33 -4.66 0.83
N ALA A 285 14.60 -4.62 1.23
CA ALA A 285 15.54 -3.60 0.77
C ALA A 285 15.78 -3.68 -0.74
N LEU A 286 16.05 -4.87 -1.28
CA LEU A 286 16.36 -5.07 -2.70
C LEU A 286 15.14 -4.79 -3.60
N THR A 287 13.95 -5.21 -3.18
CA THR A 287 12.72 -4.97 -3.96
C THR A 287 12.34 -3.48 -3.94
N GLY A 288 12.49 -2.80 -2.80
CA GLY A 288 12.33 -1.34 -2.73
C GLY A 288 13.38 -0.60 -3.54
N LEU A 289 14.63 -1.10 -3.57
CA LEU A 289 15.70 -0.53 -4.37
C LEU A 289 15.39 -0.58 -5.88
N ILE A 290 14.71 -1.61 -6.38
CA ILE A 290 14.26 -1.67 -7.78
C ILE A 290 13.34 -0.48 -8.09
N GLY A 291 12.34 -0.22 -7.25
CA GLY A 291 11.45 0.93 -7.43
C GLY A 291 12.20 2.26 -7.34
N HIS A 292 13.12 2.39 -6.39
CA HIS A 292 13.95 3.58 -6.23
C HIS A 292 14.85 3.83 -7.46
N VAL A 293 15.54 2.79 -7.97
CA VAL A 293 16.41 2.87 -9.16
C VAL A 293 15.58 3.20 -10.41
N TYR A 294 14.38 2.62 -10.56
CA TYR A 294 13.47 2.97 -11.66
C TYR A 294 13.15 4.46 -11.68
N LEU A 295 12.82 5.05 -10.53
CA LEU A 295 12.53 6.48 -10.43
C LEU A 295 13.76 7.36 -10.68
N LEU A 296 14.94 6.94 -10.21
CA LEU A 296 16.19 7.63 -10.48
C LEU A 296 16.55 7.60 -11.98
N ALA A 297 16.33 6.48 -12.66
CA ALA A 297 16.56 6.37 -14.09
C ALA A 297 15.68 7.33 -14.91
N LEU A 298 14.53 7.73 -14.38
CA LEU A 298 13.63 8.71 -15.01
C LEU A 298 13.91 10.17 -14.57
N SER A 299 14.84 10.39 -13.63
CA SER A 299 15.19 11.73 -13.15
C SER A 299 15.71 12.67 -14.27
N PRO A 300 16.50 12.21 -15.29
CA PRO A 300 16.88 13.04 -16.43
C PRO A 300 15.69 13.53 -17.27
N PHE A 301 14.55 12.83 -17.19
CA PHE A 301 13.31 13.17 -17.88
C PHE A 301 12.36 14.00 -17.02
N GLY A 302 12.87 14.62 -15.94
CA GLY A 302 12.12 15.53 -15.08
C GLY A 302 11.37 14.87 -13.91
N VAL A 303 11.47 13.56 -13.72
CA VAL A 303 10.84 12.89 -12.56
C VAL A 303 11.57 13.30 -11.28
N ARG A 304 10.80 13.80 -10.31
CA ARG A 304 11.26 14.19 -8.98
C ARG A 304 10.54 13.36 -7.92
N LEU A 305 11.27 12.85 -6.92
CA LEU A 305 10.68 12.13 -5.80
C LEU A 305 9.78 13.05 -4.99
N ASN A 306 8.64 12.53 -4.59
CA ASN A 306 7.62 13.21 -3.79
C ASN A 306 6.89 12.18 -2.90
N GLY A 307 5.93 12.63 -2.09
CA GLY A 307 5.17 11.77 -1.20
C GLY A 307 4.54 10.55 -1.89
N PRO A 308 3.76 10.72 -2.98
CA PRO A 308 3.18 9.62 -3.75
C PRO A 308 4.19 8.59 -4.28
N LEU A 309 5.35 9.02 -4.77
CA LEU A 309 6.38 8.10 -5.27
C LEU A 309 7.09 7.35 -4.14
N VAL A 310 7.30 8.00 -2.98
CA VAL A 310 7.77 7.31 -1.76
C VAL A 310 6.76 6.28 -1.30
N CYS A 311 5.45 6.59 -1.33
CA CYS A 311 4.38 5.63 -1.05
C CYS A 311 4.51 4.35 -1.90
N CYS A 312 4.75 4.49 -3.21
CA CYS A 312 4.94 3.35 -4.11
C CYS A 312 6.13 2.48 -3.69
N VAL A 313 7.29 3.10 -3.44
CA VAL A 313 8.50 2.36 -3.04
C VAL A 313 8.31 1.69 -1.68
N LEU A 314 7.69 2.36 -0.69
CA LEU A 314 7.37 1.77 0.60
C LEU A 314 6.38 0.60 0.46
N SER A 315 5.41 0.69 -0.45
CA SER A 315 4.47 -0.39 -0.74
C SER A 315 5.18 -1.59 -1.37
N MET A 316 6.11 -1.37 -2.31
CA MET A 316 6.95 -2.44 -2.85
C MET A 316 7.78 -3.09 -1.76
N THR A 317 8.41 -2.28 -0.91
CA THR A 317 9.25 -2.71 0.22
C THR A 317 8.45 -3.54 1.22
N GLY A 318 7.29 -3.07 1.66
CA GLY A 318 6.45 -3.77 2.64
C GLY A 318 5.95 -5.12 2.13
N PHE A 319 5.42 -5.15 0.91
CA PHE A 319 4.96 -6.40 0.28
C PHE A 319 6.10 -7.33 -0.15
N ALA A 320 7.34 -6.90 -0.11
CA ALA A 320 8.48 -7.80 -0.26
C ALA A 320 8.68 -8.71 0.96
N ALA A 321 8.02 -8.43 2.09
CA ALA A 321 7.88 -9.40 3.17
C ALA A 321 6.72 -10.40 2.92
N PHE A 322 5.85 -10.10 1.93
CA PHE A 322 4.60 -10.83 1.71
C PHE A 322 4.31 -11.02 0.20
N GLY A 323 5.17 -11.76 -0.48
CA GLY A 323 4.95 -12.25 -1.84
C GLY A 323 5.77 -11.60 -2.96
N LYS A 324 6.35 -10.41 -2.79
CA LYS A 324 7.18 -9.76 -3.80
C LYS A 324 8.66 -10.06 -3.62
N HIS A 325 9.38 -10.21 -4.73
CA HIS A 325 10.83 -10.26 -4.77
C HIS A 325 11.33 -9.82 -6.16
N PRO A 326 12.63 -9.50 -6.34
CA PRO A 326 13.17 -9.00 -7.61
C PRO A 326 12.77 -9.82 -8.84
N LYS A 327 12.79 -11.15 -8.72
CA LYS A 327 12.54 -12.05 -9.86
C LYS A 327 11.08 -12.01 -10.36
N ASN A 328 10.10 -11.76 -9.48
CA ASN A 328 8.68 -11.73 -9.87
C ASN A 328 8.13 -10.32 -10.12
N VAL A 329 8.74 -9.26 -9.58
CA VAL A 329 8.28 -7.88 -9.84
C VAL A 329 8.78 -7.33 -11.17
N LEU A 330 10.02 -7.66 -11.57
CA LEU A 330 10.63 -7.11 -12.78
C LEU A 330 9.85 -7.42 -14.07
N PRO A 331 9.35 -8.67 -14.32
CA PRO A 331 8.55 -8.95 -15.52
C PRO A 331 7.27 -8.12 -15.57
N VAL A 332 6.60 -7.94 -14.45
CA VAL A 332 5.34 -7.17 -14.39
C VAL A 332 5.60 -5.69 -14.66
N MET A 333 6.65 -5.12 -14.07
CA MET A 333 7.08 -3.73 -14.35
C MET A 333 7.46 -3.57 -15.82
N ALA A 334 8.21 -4.51 -16.39
CA ALA A 334 8.59 -4.48 -17.83
C ALA A 334 7.35 -4.47 -18.74
N GLY A 335 6.35 -5.28 -18.43
CA GLY A 335 5.08 -5.30 -19.16
C GLY A 335 4.32 -3.96 -19.09
N ALA A 336 4.29 -3.34 -17.90
CA ALA A 336 3.67 -2.03 -17.73
C ALA A 336 4.39 -0.91 -18.48
N VAL A 337 5.73 -0.93 -18.48
CA VAL A 337 6.55 0.01 -19.28
C VAL A 337 6.33 -0.22 -20.78
N LEU A 338 6.29 -1.47 -21.23
CA LEU A 338 6.02 -1.82 -22.64
C LEU A 338 4.66 -1.31 -23.10
N ALA A 339 3.61 -1.50 -22.27
CA ALA A 339 2.28 -0.96 -22.58
C ALA A 339 2.32 0.55 -22.80
N LYS A 340 3.05 1.26 -21.93
CA LYS A 340 3.15 2.72 -22.00
C LYS A 340 3.98 3.19 -23.19
N SER A 341 4.93 2.40 -23.64
CA SER A 341 5.73 2.69 -24.84
C SER A 341 4.96 2.46 -26.14
N LEU A 342 3.99 1.53 -26.15
CA LEU A 342 3.22 1.17 -27.33
C LEU A 342 1.87 1.90 -27.45
N LEU A 343 1.21 2.20 -26.31
CA LEU A 343 -0.16 2.71 -26.26
C LEU A 343 -0.19 4.16 -25.71
N VAL A 344 0.49 5.06 -26.38
CA VAL A 344 0.92 6.34 -25.80
C VAL A 344 -0.06 7.47 -26.06
N ALA A 345 -1.11 7.60 -25.25
CA ALA A 345 -1.81 8.87 -25.10
C ALA A 345 -1.23 9.78 -23.98
N VAL A 346 -0.50 9.19 -23.03
CA VAL A 346 0.04 9.88 -21.83
C VAL A 346 1.49 9.44 -21.59
N PRO A 347 2.46 10.35 -21.30
CA PRO A 347 3.86 9.99 -21.14
C PRO A 347 4.11 9.06 -19.93
N LEU A 348 5.21 8.29 -19.99
CA LEU A 348 5.64 7.40 -18.90
C LEU A 348 5.93 8.18 -17.62
N THR A 349 6.35 9.43 -17.74
CA THR A 349 6.67 10.35 -16.62
C THR A 349 5.43 11.00 -15.98
N ALA A 350 4.25 10.80 -16.53
CA ALA A 350 3.03 11.33 -15.91
C ALA A 350 2.75 10.66 -14.55
N PRO A 351 2.20 11.40 -13.57
CA PRO A 351 1.94 10.90 -12.22
C PRO A 351 1.26 9.54 -12.19
N GLY A 352 0.12 9.37 -12.86
CA GLY A 352 -0.61 8.11 -12.92
C GLY A 352 0.18 6.97 -13.54
N SER A 353 1.03 7.24 -14.54
CA SER A 353 1.89 6.23 -15.19
C SER A 353 3.00 5.76 -14.25
N LEU A 354 3.65 6.68 -13.53
CA LEU A 354 4.68 6.35 -12.54
C LEU A 354 4.13 5.46 -11.43
N LEU A 355 2.98 5.83 -10.87
CA LEU A 355 2.31 5.03 -9.85
C LEU A 355 1.94 3.64 -10.41
N ALA A 356 1.40 3.57 -11.61
CA ALA A 356 0.95 2.33 -12.23
C ALA A 356 2.09 1.33 -12.44
N VAL A 357 3.28 1.76 -12.91
CA VAL A 357 4.46 0.89 -13.07
C VAL A 357 4.94 0.32 -11.74
N LEU A 358 4.91 1.10 -10.66
CA LEU A 358 5.36 0.64 -9.35
C LEU A 358 4.32 -0.23 -8.65
N PHE A 359 3.04 0.13 -8.75
CA PHE A 359 1.96 -0.62 -8.12
C PHE A 359 1.52 -1.85 -8.91
N CYS A 360 1.78 -1.97 -10.24
CA CYS A 360 1.48 -3.22 -10.98
C CYS A 360 2.15 -4.44 -10.36
N THR A 361 3.21 -4.23 -9.58
CA THR A 361 3.89 -5.27 -8.80
C THR A 361 2.99 -6.01 -7.80
N GLY A 362 1.76 -5.56 -7.55
CA GLY A 362 0.71 -6.34 -6.87
C GLY A 362 0.39 -7.65 -7.58
N LEU A 363 0.65 -7.72 -8.90
CA LEU A 363 0.48 -8.90 -9.75
C LEU A 363 1.74 -9.78 -9.85
N ALA A 364 2.77 -9.52 -9.05
CA ALA A 364 4.01 -10.30 -9.02
C ALA A 364 3.79 -11.82 -8.92
N PRO A 365 2.77 -12.34 -8.18
CA PRO A 365 2.49 -13.76 -8.13
C PRO A 365 2.18 -14.41 -9.49
N ILE A 366 1.65 -13.66 -10.46
CA ILE A 366 1.41 -14.17 -11.82
C ILE A 366 2.75 -14.49 -12.49
N ALA A 367 3.72 -13.58 -12.42
CA ALA A 367 5.07 -13.85 -12.93
C ALA A 367 5.75 -15.00 -12.18
N GLY A 368 5.61 -15.04 -10.86
CA GLY A 368 6.22 -16.08 -10.02
C GLY A 368 5.66 -17.48 -10.25
N GLN A 369 4.36 -17.60 -10.57
CA GLN A 369 3.69 -18.87 -10.79
C GLN A 369 3.70 -19.31 -12.25
N PHE A 370 3.53 -18.37 -13.19
CA PHE A 370 3.31 -18.66 -14.61
C PHE A 370 4.47 -18.22 -15.53
N GLY A 371 5.49 -17.58 -14.95
CA GLY A 371 6.70 -17.19 -15.64
C GLY A 371 6.69 -15.76 -16.20
N VAL A 372 7.80 -15.39 -16.82
CA VAL A 372 8.10 -14.02 -17.26
C VAL A 372 7.05 -13.50 -18.26
N PHE A 373 6.67 -14.31 -19.25
CA PHE A 373 5.71 -13.92 -20.27
C PHE A 373 4.37 -13.48 -19.68
N TRP A 374 3.76 -14.32 -18.84
CA TRP A 374 2.47 -13.99 -18.21
C TRP A 374 2.58 -12.83 -17.22
N GLY A 375 3.75 -12.68 -16.57
CA GLY A 375 4.05 -11.50 -15.78
C GLY A 375 4.05 -10.21 -16.59
N MET A 376 4.65 -10.22 -17.78
CA MET A 376 4.64 -9.07 -18.70
C MET A 376 3.22 -8.77 -19.21
N VAL A 377 2.45 -9.79 -19.58
CA VAL A 377 1.05 -9.62 -19.99
C VAL A 377 0.22 -9.02 -18.86
N ALA A 378 0.41 -9.48 -17.61
CA ALA A 378 -0.30 -8.94 -16.45
C ALA A 378 0.03 -7.45 -16.21
N GLY A 379 1.31 -7.07 -16.30
CA GLY A 379 1.74 -5.67 -16.18
C GLY A 379 1.21 -4.79 -17.32
N PHE A 380 1.20 -5.30 -18.53
CA PHE A 380 0.65 -4.62 -19.71
C PHE A 380 -0.85 -4.32 -19.53
N LEU A 381 -1.64 -5.32 -19.18
CA LEU A 381 -3.08 -5.17 -18.92
C LEU A 381 -3.35 -4.24 -17.74
N HIS A 382 -2.55 -4.35 -16.67
CA HIS A 382 -2.70 -3.46 -15.53
C HIS A 382 -2.53 -1.98 -15.93
N MET A 383 -1.48 -1.66 -16.68
CA MET A 383 -1.20 -0.29 -17.12
C MET A 383 -2.35 0.29 -17.94
N THR A 384 -3.02 -0.52 -18.77
CA THR A 384 -4.14 -0.07 -19.59
C THR A 384 -5.43 0.07 -18.80
N ILE A 385 -5.74 -0.88 -17.93
CA ILE A 385 -6.98 -0.91 -17.15
C ILE A 385 -6.99 0.20 -16.08
N VAL A 386 -5.88 0.42 -15.39
CA VAL A 386 -5.79 1.33 -14.24
C VAL A 386 -6.08 2.79 -14.60
N GLN A 387 -5.87 3.18 -15.85
CA GLN A 387 -6.15 4.54 -16.33
C GLN A 387 -7.65 4.90 -16.26
N ASN A 388 -8.51 3.88 -16.28
CA ASN A 388 -9.97 4.04 -16.33
C ASN A 388 -10.67 3.67 -15.02
N THR A 389 -9.96 3.14 -14.02
CA THR A 389 -10.59 2.62 -12.80
C THR A 389 -10.90 3.70 -11.77
N SER A 390 -10.12 4.78 -11.71
CA SER A 390 -10.32 5.86 -10.73
C SER A 390 -11.66 6.57 -10.87
N ILE A 391 -12.17 6.69 -12.09
CA ILE A 391 -13.46 7.31 -12.39
C ILE A 391 -14.62 6.54 -11.76
N LEU A 392 -14.51 5.20 -11.68
CA LEU A 392 -15.56 4.34 -11.16
C LEU A 392 -15.89 4.60 -9.69
N HIS A 393 -14.93 5.06 -8.90
CA HIS A 393 -15.08 5.35 -7.49
C HIS A 393 -14.78 6.84 -7.15
N GLY A 394 -14.80 7.72 -8.16
CA GLY A 394 -14.61 9.16 -8.00
C GLY A 394 -13.26 9.56 -7.37
N GLY A 395 -12.21 8.76 -7.52
CA GLY A 395 -10.91 9.02 -6.90
C GLY A 395 -10.85 8.71 -5.39
N MET A 396 -11.89 8.18 -4.77
CA MET A 396 -11.97 7.98 -3.32
C MET A 396 -11.23 6.72 -2.82
N ASN A 397 -10.85 5.79 -3.71
CA ASN A 397 -10.05 4.62 -3.34
C ASN A 397 -8.56 4.86 -3.61
N LEU A 398 -7.76 5.10 -2.57
CA LEU A 398 -6.31 5.27 -2.68
C LEU A 398 -5.62 4.00 -3.22
N TYR A 399 -6.22 2.82 -3.04
CA TYR A 399 -5.71 1.55 -3.57
C TYR A 399 -6.29 1.25 -4.96
N ASN A 400 -6.49 2.27 -5.82
CA ASN A 400 -6.98 2.13 -7.18
C ASN A 400 -6.19 1.10 -8.01
N ASN A 401 -4.87 1.05 -7.84
CA ASN A 401 -4.03 0.06 -8.50
C ASN A 401 -4.33 -1.38 -8.03
N GLY A 402 -4.75 -1.58 -6.79
CA GLY A 402 -5.25 -2.88 -6.30
C GLY A 402 -6.60 -3.25 -6.92
N PHE A 403 -7.48 -2.26 -7.12
CA PHE A 403 -8.72 -2.49 -7.85
C PHE A 403 -8.45 -2.94 -9.28
N ALA A 404 -7.58 -2.24 -10.00
CA ALA A 404 -7.17 -2.63 -11.35
C ALA A 404 -6.46 -3.99 -11.39
N ALA A 405 -5.62 -4.31 -10.41
CA ALA A 405 -4.94 -5.61 -10.33
C ALA A 405 -5.92 -6.77 -10.16
N GLY A 406 -6.94 -6.60 -9.31
CA GLY A 406 -8.02 -7.59 -9.18
C GLY A 406 -8.78 -7.81 -10.48
N LEU A 407 -9.10 -6.74 -11.22
CA LEU A 407 -9.75 -6.85 -12.56
C LEU A 407 -8.84 -7.58 -13.57
N VAL A 408 -7.53 -7.33 -13.55
CA VAL A 408 -6.57 -8.09 -14.37
C VAL A 408 -6.61 -9.57 -14.02
N CYS A 409 -6.66 -9.94 -12.75
CA CYS A 409 -6.76 -11.33 -12.33
C CYS A 409 -8.06 -11.99 -12.83
N VAL A 410 -9.20 -11.31 -12.71
CA VAL A 410 -10.50 -11.81 -13.21
C VAL A 410 -10.44 -12.12 -14.70
N LEU A 411 -9.77 -11.28 -15.49
CA LEU A 411 -9.64 -11.45 -16.93
C LEU A 411 -8.57 -12.48 -17.30
N LEU A 412 -7.38 -12.39 -16.69
CA LEU A 412 -6.20 -13.10 -17.17
C LEU A 412 -6.10 -14.54 -16.67
N LEU A 413 -6.55 -14.84 -15.44
CA LEU A 413 -6.40 -16.18 -14.88
C LEU A 413 -7.15 -17.24 -15.66
N PRO A 414 -8.43 -17.07 -16.07
CA PRO A 414 -9.11 -18.02 -16.92
C PRO A 414 -8.43 -18.25 -18.26
N ILE A 415 -7.85 -17.21 -18.85
CA ILE A 415 -7.09 -17.30 -20.10
C ILE A 415 -5.85 -18.18 -19.92
N ILE A 416 -5.07 -17.92 -18.87
CA ILE A 416 -3.88 -18.74 -18.55
C ILE A 416 -4.26 -20.21 -18.34
N GLU A 417 -5.35 -20.46 -17.61
CA GLU A 417 -5.82 -21.83 -17.35
C GLU A 417 -6.22 -22.53 -18.64
N ALA A 418 -6.94 -21.85 -19.54
CA ALA A 418 -7.34 -22.41 -20.84
C ALA A 418 -6.14 -22.82 -21.70
N PHE A 419 -5.11 -21.94 -21.82
CA PHE A 419 -3.87 -22.25 -22.55
C PHE A 419 -3.11 -23.42 -21.92
N ARG A 420 -3.07 -23.54 -20.60
CA ARG A 420 -2.34 -24.62 -19.92
C ARG A 420 -3.04 -25.97 -20.04
N ASN A 421 -4.36 -26.00 -20.12
CA ASN A 421 -5.12 -27.25 -20.30
C ASN A 421 -4.92 -27.78 -21.73
N HIS A 422 -4.99 -26.91 -22.73
CA HIS A 422 -4.73 -27.29 -24.11
C HIS A 422 -3.30 -27.81 -24.36
N SER A 423 -2.30 -27.35 -23.61
CA SER A 423 -0.92 -27.82 -23.73
C SER A 423 -0.64 -29.15 -23.01
N LYS A 424 -1.64 -29.74 -22.31
CA LYS A 424 -1.54 -31.05 -21.64
C LYS A 424 -2.25 -32.16 -22.41
N GLU A 425 -3.12 -31.81 -23.36
CA GLU A 425 -3.70 -32.70 -24.37
C GLU A 425 -2.74 -32.85 -25.58
#